data_b62695bc6f6499946c1627edf1538ed0
#
_entry.id   b62695bc6f6499946c1627edf1538ed0
#
_cell.length_a   1.000
_cell.length_b   1.000
_cell.length_c   1.000
_cell.angle_alpha   90.00
_cell.angle_beta   90.00
_cell.angle_gamma   90.00
#
_symmetry.space_group_name_H-M   'P 1'
#
loop_
_entity.id
_entity.type
_entity.pdbx_description
1 polymer ?
#
loop_
_entity_poly.entity_id
_entity_poly.type
_entity_poly.pdbx_seq_one_letter_code
_entity_poly.pdbx_strand_id
1 'polypeptide(L)' 'MIVQCRDKDRLYIKQWPNWTGVVPQIGDTIALHFGDYNEEERIYKVTDRLISGTTPDKVYITLEHIETINLM' A
#
# COMPACT_ATOMS: atom_id res chain seq x y z
N MET A 1 -13.02 -3.57 -7.49
CA MET A 1 -12.68 -3.29 -6.08
C MET A 1 -11.57 -2.25 -6.04
N ILE A 2 -11.69 -1.27 -5.17
CA ILE A 2 -10.66 -0.27 -4.94
C ILE A 2 -9.91 -0.61 -3.66
N VAL A 3 -8.60 -0.73 -3.75
CA VAL A 3 -7.73 -0.98 -2.61
C VAL A 3 -6.84 0.23 -2.42
N GLN A 4 -6.97 0.93 -1.29
CA GLN A 4 -6.16 2.09 -0.97
C GLN A 4 -5.14 1.73 0.10
N CYS A 5 -3.88 2.04 -0.18
CA CYS A 5 -2.78 1.82 0.75
C CYS A 5 -2.37 3.15 1.37
N ARG A 6 -2.17 3.15 2.68
CA ARG A 6 -1.75 4.33 3.43
C ARG A 6 -0.50 4.02 4.23
N ASP A 7 0.53 4.86 4.06
CA ASP A 7 1.71 4.84 4.91
C ASP A 7 1.32 5.35 6.30
N LYS A 8 1.50 4.54 7.30
CA LYS A 8 1.12 4.81 8.68
C LYS A 8 1.73 6.10 9.24
N ASP A 9 2.98 6.39 8.87
CA ASP A 9 3.74 7.47 9.47
C ASP A 9 3.74 8.76 8.66
N ARG A 10 3.49 8.67 7.35
CA ARG A 10 3.67 9.79 6.42
C ARG A 10 2.39 10.28 5.77
N LEU A 11 1.27 9.68 6.06
CA LEU A 11 -0.03 10.04 5.49
C LEU A 11 -0.07 9.97 3.96
N TYR A 12 0.84 9.25 3.35
CA TYR A 12 0.78 8.99 1.92
C TYR A 12 -0.32 7.98 1.63
N ILE A 13 -1.13 8.28 0.62
CA ILE A 13 -2.21 7.39 0.20
C ILE A 13 -2.00 7.07 -1.26
N LYS A 14 -2.07 5.79 -1.60
CA LYS A 14 -1.94 5.34 -2.99
C LYS A 14 -2.87 4.17 -3.24
N GLN A 15 -3.52 4.18 -4.40
CA GLN A 15 -4.32 3.05 -4.83
C GLN A 15 -3.40 1.89 -5.22
N TRP A 16 -3.69 0.71 -4.69
CA TRP A 16 -2.99 -0.50 -5.09
C TRP A 16 -3.37 -0.85 -6.52
N PRO A 17 -2.40 -1.16 -7.40
CA PRO A 17 -2.70 -1.43 -8.80
C PRO A 17 -3.57 -2.68 -8.99
N ASN A 18 -4.67 -2.51 -9.70
CA ASN A 18 -5.61 -3.61 -9.95
C ASN A 18 -5.04 -4.68 -10.88
N TRP A 19 -4.09 -4.30 -11.74
CA TRP A 19 -3.49 -5.23 -12.69
C TRP A 19 -2.66 -6.32 -12.02
N THR A 20 -2.30 -6.13 -10.76
CA THR A 20 -1.54 -7.16 -10.04
C THR A 20 -2.35 -8.44 -9.81
N GLY A 21 -3.68 -8.32 -9.79
CA GLY A 21 -4.56 -9.46 -9.48
C GLY A 21 -4.51 -9.93 -8.04
N VAL A 22 -3.81 -9.21 -7.18
CA VAL A 22 -3.60 -9.58 -5.78
C VAL A 22 -4.07 -8.46 -4.86
N VAL A 23 -4.75 -8.81 -3.78
CA VAL A 23 -5.09 -7.87 -2.70
C VAL A 23 -4.16 -8.14 -1.53
N PRO A 24 -3.39 -7.14 -1.07
CA PRO A 24 -2.49 -7.35 0.07
C PRO A 24 -3.24 -7.80 1.32
N GLN A 25 -2.67 -8.75 2.03
CA GLN A 25 -3.20 -9.30 3.27
C GLN A 25 -2.33 -8.88 4.45
N ILE A 26 -2.87 -8.90 5.66
CA ILE A 26 -2.10 -8.63 6.87
C ILE A 26 -0.93 -9.62 6.93
N GLY A 27 0.26 -9.08 7.15
CA GLY A 27 1.50 -9.84 7.20
C GLY A 27 2.27 -9.90 5.89
N ASP A 28 1.66 -9.49 4.79
CA ASP A 28 2.35 -9.41 3.50
C ASP A 28 3.39 -8.30 3.50
N THR A 29 4.43 -8.51 2.72
CA THR A 29 5.43 -7.49 2.41
C THR A 29 5.20 -7.05 0.97
N ILE A 30 5.06 -5.74 0.78
CA ILE A 30 4.80 -5.17 -0.55
C ILE A 30 5.76 -4.04 -0.84
N ALA A 31 5.92 -3.74 -2.12
CA ALA A 31 6.74 -2.64 -2.59
C ALA A 31 5.87 -1.61 -3.29
N LEU A 32 6.05 -0.34 -2.95
CA LEU A 32 5.33 0.76 -3.58
C LEU A 32 6.22 1.98 -3.79
N HIS A 33 5.90 2.73 -4.83
CA HIS A 33 6.43 4.06 -5.05
C HIS A 33 5.37 5.08 -4.66
N PHE A 34 5.75 6.07 -3.86
CA PHE A 34 4.91 7.21 -3.58
C PHE A 34 5.59 8.44 -4.20
N GLY A 35 5.00 8.99 -5.24
CA GLY A 35 5.54 10.16 -5.93
C GLY A 35 6.04 9.84 -7.32
N ASP A 36 6.03 10.86 -8.19
CA ASP A 36 6.26 10.69 -9.62
C ASP A 36 7.73 10.66 -10.03
N TYR A 37 8.59 11.23 -9.21
CA TYR A 37 10.01 11.37 -9.53
C TYR A 37 10.88 10.49 -8.66
N ASN A 38 10.27 9.57 -8.00
CA ASN A 38 10.93 8.82 -6.98
C ASN A 38 11.64 7.61 -7.58
N GLU A 39 12.93 7.58 -7.43
CA GLU A 39 13.75 6.45 -7.82
C GLU A 39 13.96 5.50 -6.64
N GLU A 40 13.17 5.68 -5.59
CA GLU A 40 13.14 4.80 -4.45
C GLU A 40 11.95 3.88 -4.52
N GLU A 41 12.17 2.64 -4.24
CA GLU A 41 11.12 1.69 -3.99
C GLU A 41 11.03 1.46 -2.48
N ARG A 42 9.87 1.70 -1.91
CA ARG A 42 9.66 1.53 -0.49
C ARG A 42 9.04 0.19 -0.20
N ILE A 43 9.63 -0.51 0.76
CA ILE A 43 9.14 -1.82 1.19
C ILE A 43 8.33 -1.63 2.46
N TYR A 44 7.14 -2.18 2.45
CA TYR A 44 6.18 -2.06 3.55
C TYR A 44 5.68 -3.41 4.00
N LYS A 45 5.33 -3.47 5.28
CA LYS A 45 4.57 -4.59 5.83
C LYS A 45 3.13 -4.14 6.02
N VAL A 46 2.19 -4.98 5.61
CA VAL A 46 0.76 -4.74 5.83
C VAL A 46 0.43 -5.06 7.28
N THR A 47 -0.01 -4.06 8.03
CA THR A 47 -0.31 -4.22 9.46
C THR A 47 -1.81 -4.27 9.75
N ASP A 48 -2.62 -3.58 8.96
CA ASP A 48 -4.07 -3.52 9.16
C ASP A 48 -4.80 -3.53 7.83
N ARG A 49 -6.01 -4.03 7.87
CA ARG A 49 -6.86 -4.13 6.70
C ARG A 49 -8.30 -3.86 7.12
N LEU A 50 -8.92 -2.86 6.48
CA LEU A 50 -10.30 -2.48 6.79
C LEU A 50 -11.15 -2.62 5.54
N ILE A 51 -12.19 -3.42 5.62
CA ILE A 51 -13.19 -3.54 4.55
C ILE A 51 -14.33 -2.60 4.91
N SER A 52 -14.64 -1.66 4.01
CA SER A 52 -15.71 -0.70 4.26
C SER A 52 -17.09 -1.37 4.14
N GLY A 53 -17.87 -1.31 5.20
CA GLY A 53 -19.24 -1.80 5.19
C GLY A 53 -20.21 -0.87 4.49
N THR A 54 -19.82 0.42 4.32
CA THR A 54 -20.62 1.42 3.62
C THR A 54 -20.27 1.51 2.13
N THR A 55 -19.07 1.06 1.79
CA THR A 55 -18.59 1.02 0.40
C THR A 55 -17.93 -0.35 0.20
N PRO A 56 -18.73 -1.41 0.03
CA PRO A 56 -18.22 -2.78 0.11
C PRO A 56 -17.19 -3.17 -0.95
N ASP A 57 -17.02 -2.36 -1.96
CA ASP A 57 -16.00 -2.56 -2.98
C ASP A 57 -14.67 -1.86 -2.66
N LYS A 58 -14.54 -1.32 -1.45
CA LYS A 58 -13.34 -0.59 -1.04
C LYS A 58 -12.68 -1.25 0.17
N VAL A 59 -11.36 -1.37 0.08
CA VAL A 59 -10.53 -1.91 1.15
C VAL A 59 -9.43 -0.91 1.47
N TYR A 60 -9.20 -0.65 2.74
CA TYR A 60 -8.14 0.23 3.21
C TYR A 60 -7.03 -0.61 3.83
N ILE A 61 -5.81 -0.41 3.35
CA ILE A 61 -4.63 -1.15 3.81
C ILE A 61 -3.71 -0.16 4.53
N THR A 62 -3.32 -0.48 5.75
CA THR A 62 -2.33 0.31 6.49
C THR A 62 -0.98 -0.34 6.36
N LEU A 63 0.03 0.46 6.06
CA LEU A 63 1.38 0.01 5.77
C LEU A 63 2.36 0.58 6.78
N GLU A 64 3.27 -0.27 7.23
CA GLU A 64 4.41 0.12 8.04
C GLU A 64 5.68 0.05 7.19
N HIS A 65 6.40 1.15 7.10
CA HIS A 65 7.64 1.22 6.32
C HIS A 65 8.73 0.38 6.95
N ILE A 66 9.33 -0.52 6.19
CA ILE A 66 10.41 -1.40 6.64
C ILE A 66 11.75 -0.90 6.14
N GLU A 67 11.87 -0.71 4.84
CA GLU A 67 13.12 -0.26 4.24
C GLU A 67 12.87 0.48 2.93
N THR A 68 13.88 1.19 2.47
CA THR A 68 13.85 1.89 1.18
C THR A 68 14.97 1.32 0.31
N ILE A 69 14.63 0.98 -0.93
CA ILE A 69 15.58 0.52 -1.92
C ILE A 69 15.77 1.64 -2.93
N ASN A 70 17.01 2.06 -3.11
CA ASN A 70 17.35 3.05 -4.14
C ASN A 70 17.56 2.32 -5.46
N LEU A 71 16.74 2.67 -6.45
CA LEU A 71 16.74 2.00 -7.76
C LEU A 71 17.79 2.55 -8.72
N MET A 72 18.53 3.56 -8.32
CA MET A 72 19.61 4.11 -9.14
C MET A 72 20.93 3.41 -8.90
#